data_d1dc0f3759fb01d6b7caaed368626d24
#
_entry.id   d1dc0f3759fb01d6b7caaed368626d24
#
_cell.length_a   1.000
_cell.length_b   1.000
_cell.length_c   1.000
_cell.angle_alpha   90.00
_cell.angle_beta   90.00
_cell.angle_gamma   90.00
#
_symmetry.space_group_name_H-M   'P 1'
#
loop_
_entity.id
_entity.type
_entity.pdbx_description
1 polymer ?
#
loop_
_entity_poly.entity_id
_entity_poly.type
_entity_poly.pdbx_seq_one_letter_code
_entity_poly.pdbx_strand_id
1 'polypeptide(L)'
;MQKIIILDFGSQTTQLIGRRLRELDTFCEIVPYNKFPKDDKDVIGVILSGSPYSVYDPEAFQCDLSEIRGRLPILGICYGAQYMSHIWGGKVESAGSREYGRQNLTEVDSQCVLFKNIESGAQVWMSHGDTITQIPQGARVVASTASVENAAYEMDGVWGVQFHPEVFHSLCGTQLLRNFAVDICGSRQEWSAANFVDVTVQTLKEQIGTDRVILGLSGGVDSTVAAVLLNKAIGERLTCIFVDHGMLRKNEFRNVMHDYEGLGLNVIGVDASEKFFADLDGVTDPERKRKIIGRDFVEVFNAEAKKITDAKWLAQGTIYPDRIESLNITGKVIKSHHNVGGLPEEMHLSLCEPLKWLFKDEVRRVGRQLGIPEHLVGRHPFPGPGLAVRILGSITREKVRVLQEADDIFIQALREWHTDDGDILYNKIWQAGAILLSEVRSVGVMGDERTYENPVALRAVTSTDAMTADWAHLPYQLMAQVSTDIINKVKGVNRVCYDISSKPPSTIEWE
;
A
#
# COMPACT_ATOMS: atom_id res chain seq x y z
N MET A 1 16.53 -5.23 -17.17
CA MET A 1 16.56 -3.93 -16.43
C MET A 1 17.36 -4.16 -15.15
N GLN A 2 18.33 -3.26 -14.88
CA GLN A 2 19.13 -3.37 -13.66
C GLN A 2 18.26 -3.36 -12.40
N LYS A 3 18.62 -4.16 -11.38
CA LYS A 3 17.88 -4.23 -10.12
C LYS A 3 18.76 -4.48 -8.89
N ILE A 4 18.30 -3.99 -7.76
CA ILE A 4 18.85 -4.31 -6.44
C ILE A 4 17.93 -5.36 -5.79
N ILE A 5 18.51 -6.43 -5.27
CA ILE A 5 17.76 -7.43 -4.51
C ILE A 5 17.77 -7.06 -3.03
N ILE A 6 16.59 -7.06 -2.42
CA ILE A 6 16.42 -6.89 -0.98
C ILE A 6 16.09 -8.27 -0.41
N LEU A 7 17.00 -8.82 0.39
CA LEU A 7 16.77 -10.05 1.14
C LEU A 7 15.97 -9.71 2.40
N ASP A 8 14.76 -10.24 2.49
CA ASP A 8 13.84 -9.96 3.59
C ASP A 8 14.05 -10.95 4.74
N PHE A 9 14.53 -10.43 5.86
CA PHE A 9 14.68 -11.15 7.13
C PHE A 9 13.51 -10.92 8.10
N GLY A 10 12.34 -10.53 7.58
CA GLY A 10 11.12 -10.39 8.37
C GLY A 10 10.94 -9.03 9.04
N SER A 11 11.67 -8.01 8.63
CA SER A 11 11.49 -6.66 9.16
C SER A 11 10.17 -6.04 8.70
N GLN A 12 9.52 -5.32 9.60
CA GLN A 12 8.35 -4.50 9.26
C GLN A 12 8.69 -3.35 8.30
N THR A 13 9.96 -2.95 8.22
CA THR A 13 10.45 -1.85 7.39
C THR A 13 11.03 -2.28 6.05
N THR A 14 11.05 -3.58 5.73
CA THR A 14 11.64 -4.07 4.45
C THR A 14 11.01 -3.39 3.23
N GLN A 15 9.70 -3.21 3.21
CA GLN A 15 9.01 -2.53 2.11
C GLN A 15 9.43 -1.06 1.98
N LEU A 16 9.80 -0.39 3.08
CA LEU A 16 10.29 0.99 3.04
C LEU A 16 11.64 1.09 2.33
N ILE A 17 12.54 0.09 2.50
CA ILE A 17 13.80 0.03 1.73
C ILE A 17 13.48 0.03 0.24
N GLY A 18 12.56 -0.84 -0.19
CA GLY A 18 12.13 -0.91 -1.58
C GLY A 18 11.56 0.40 -2.09
N ARG A 19 10.68 1.05 -1.32
CA ARG A 19 10.09 2.36 -1.69
C ARG A 19 11.15 3.44 -1.87
N ARG A 20 12.14 3.53 -0.94
CA ARG A 20 13.24 4.49 -1.06
C ARG A 20 14.07 4.29 -2.32
N LEU A 21 14.39 3.05 -2.68
CA LEU A 21 15.08 2.77 -3.94
C LEU A 21 14.26 3.17 -5.17
N ARG A 22 12.94 2.94 -5.14
CA ARG A 22 12.03 3.35 -6.22
C ARG A 22 11.87 4.86 -6.33
N GLU A 23 11.92 5.58 -5.22
CA GLU A 23 11.97 7.05 -5.20
C GLU A 23 13.26 7.60 -5.83
N LEU A 24 14.30 6.77 -5.88
CA LEU A 24 15.58 7.04 -6.56
C LEU A 24 15.63 6.48 -8.00
N ASP A 25 14.47 6.21 -8.60
CA ASP A 25 14.34 5.64 -9.94
C ASP A 25 15.15 4.35 -10.17
N THR A 26 15.38 3.60 -9.08
CA THR A 26 16.10 2.33 -9.09
C THR A 26 15.14 1.17 -8.87
N PHE A 27 15.06 0.26 -9.83
CA PHE A 27 14.26 -0.94 -9.67
C PHE A 27 14.84 -1.86 -8.59
N CYS A 28 13.98 -2.41 -7.76
CA CYS A 28 14.36 -3.39 -6.74
C CYS A 28 13.32 -4.49 -6.62
N GLU A 29 13.76 -5.64 -6.14
CA GLU A 29 12.91 -6.79 -5.88
C GLU A 29 13.16 -7.27 -4.45
N ILE A 30 12.08 -7.45 -3.67
CA ILE A 30 12.11 -8.02 -2.33
C ILE A 30 11.87 -9.51 -2.45
N VAL A 31 12.78 -10.28 -1.94
CA VAL A 31 12.69 -11.75 -1.93
C VAL A 31 12.98 -12.30 -0.53
N PRO A 32 12.43 -13.47 -0.16
CA PRO A 32 12.79 -14.10 1.10
C PRO A 32 14.31 -14.28 1.24
N TYR A 33 14.82 -14.16 2.46
CA TYR A 33 16.26 -14.20 2.78
C TYR A 33 17.05 -15.35 2.12
N ASN A 34 16.39 -16.47 1.84
CA ASN A 34 16.96 -17.71 1.26
C ASN A 34 16.64 -17.91 -0.23
N LYS A 35 16.12 -16.89 -0.92
CA LYS A 35 15.68 -16.95 -2.32
C LYS A 35 16.43 -15.97 -3.22
N PHE A 36 17.72 -15.80 -2.98
CA PHE A 36 18.57 -14.98 -3.85
C PHE A 36 18.59 -15.56 -5.28
N PRO A 37 18.30 -14.73 -6.33
CA PRO A 37 18.29 -15.19 -7.73
C PRO A 37 19.73 -15.25 -8.29
N LYS A 38 20.41 -16.38 -8.08
CA LYS A 38 21.85 -16.58 -8.36
C LYS A 38 22.25 -16.31 -9.82
N ASP A 39 21.40 -16.68 -10.77
CA ASP A 39 21.67 -16.63 -12.20
C ASP A 39 21.20 -15.34 -12.88
N ASP A 40 20.60 -14.42 -12.12
CA ASP A 40 20.07 -13.19 -12.65
C ASP A 40 21.17 -12.15 -12.86
N LYS A 41 21.48 -11.88 -14.14
CA LYS A 41 22.54 -10.98 -14.57
C LYS A 41 22.17 -9.50 -14.43
N ASP A 42 20.90 -9.19 -14.22
CA ASP A 42 20.42 -7.82 -14.03
C ASP A 42 20.63 -7.33 -12.59
N VAL A 43 21.01 -8.21 -11.66
CA VAL A 43 21.28 -7.84 -10.27
C VAL A 43 22.60 -7.07 -10.18
N ILE A 44 22.54 -5.84 -9.64
CA ILE A 44 23.68 -4.94 -9.48
C ILE A 44 24.11 -4.72 -8.03
N GLY A 45 23.31 -5.16 -7.07
CA GLY A 45 23.61 -5.03 -5.64
C GLY A 45 22.59 -5.75 -4.77
N VAL A 46 22.92 -5.94 -3.50
CA VAL A 46 22.09 -6.67 -2.53
C VAL A 46 21.97 -5.86 -1.24
N ILE A 47 20.75 -5.77 -0.69
CA ILE A 47 20.49 -5.20 0.62
C ILE A 47 19.94 -6.31 1.53
N LEU A 48 20.48 -6.47 2.73
CA LEU A 48 19.94 -7.30 3.79
C LEU A 48 19.11 -6.44 4.73
N SER A 49 17.85 -6.79 4.93
CA SER A 49 16.94 -6.03 5.79
C SER A 49 17.21 -6.24 7.28
N GLY A 50 16.47 -5.54 8.12
CA GLY A 50 16.33 -5.84 9.54
C GLY A 50 15.58 -7.15 9.79
N SER A 51 15.52 -7.57 11.05
CA SER A 51 14.79 -8.75 11.52
C SER A 51 14.23 -8.52 12.93
N PRO A 52 13.12 -9.17 13.32
CA PRO A 52 12.66 -9.17 14.70
C PRO A 52 13.52 -10.05 15.64
N TYR A 53 14.45 -10.86 15.09
CA TYR A 53 15.28 -11.80 15.84
C TYR A 53 16.67 -11.24 16.15
N SER A 54 17.30 -11.80 17.22
CA SER A 54 18.74 -11.71 17.43
C SER A 54 19.47 -12.71 16.52
N VAL A 55 20.72 -12.40 16.16
CA VAL A 55 21.59 -13.34 15.40
C VAL A 55 21.88 -14.65 16.15
N TYR A 56 21.64 -14.67 17.45
CA TYR A 56 21.82 -15.84 18.34
C TYR A 56 20.53 -16.62 18.60
N ASP A 57 19.38 -16.12 18.15
CA ASP A 57 18.13 -16.84 18.33
C ASP A 57 18.13 -18.15 17.52
N PRO A 58 17.63 -19.26 18.08
CA PRO A 58 17.54 -20.53 17.35
C PRO A 58 16.69 -20.44 16.08
N GLU A 59 15.74 -19.49 16.05
CA GLU A 59 14.82 -19.23 14.95
C GLU A 59 15.33 -18.13 14.01
N ALA A 60 16.54 -17.61 14.25
CA ALA A 60 17.13 -16.55 13.43
C ALA A 60 17.27 -16.97 11.97
N PHE A 61 16.88 -16.09 11.07
CA PHE A 61 17.02 -16.32 9.65
C PHE A 61 18.49 -16.26 9.22
N GLN A 62 18.96 -17.29 8.55
CA GLN A 62 20.34 -17.42 8.06
C GLN A 62 20.34 -17.65 6.56
N CYS A 63 21.26 -17.01 5.85
CA CYS A 63 21.47 -17.22 4.42
C CYS A 63 22.94 -17.36 4.09
N ASP A 64 23.24 -18.09 3.02
CA ASP A 64 24.60 -18.19 2.50
C ASP A 64 24.94 -16.98 1.62
N LEU A 65 25.86 -16.14 2.07
CA LEU A 65 26.34 -14.97 1.34
C LEU A 65 27.59 -15.27 0.51
N SER A 66 28.12 -16.50 0.50
CA SER A 66 29.35 -16.84 -0.21
C SER A 66 29.28 -16.61 -1.71
N GLU A 67 28.10 -16.79 -2.30
CA GLU A 67 27.88 -16.56 -3.73
C GLU A 67 27.65 -15.09 -4.10
N ILE A 68 27.47 -14.22 -3.11
CA ILE A 68 27.19 -12.79 -3.30
C ILE A 68 28.44 -11.96 -3.01
N ARG A 69 29.13 -12.30 -1.91
CA ARG A 69 30.35 -11.60 -1.46
C ARG A 69 31.44 -11.65 -2.52
N GLY A 70 32.05 -10.49 -2.80
CA GLY A 70 33.11 -10.35 -3.81
C GLY A 70 32.61 -10.32 -5.26
N ARG A 71 31.30 -10.54 -5.48
CA ARG A 71 30.66 -10.45 -6.80
C ARG A 71 29.78 -9.22 -6.94
N LEU A 72 29.04 -8.89 -5.88
CA LEU A 72 28.09 -7.79 -5.83
C LEU A 72 28.31 -6.94 -4.57
N PRO A 73 28.07 -5.62 -4.65
CA PRO A 73 28.00 -4.77 -3.46
C PRO A 73 26.89 -5.26 -2.51
N ILE A 74 27.17 -5.26 -1.20
CA ILE A 74 26.24 -5.68 -0.16
C ILE A 74 26.06 -4.56 0.87
N LEU A 75 24.83 -4.18 1.17
CA LEU A 75 24.48 -3.30 2.29
C LEU A 75 23.63 -4.07 3.31
N GLY A 76 24.10 -4.18 4.55
CA GLY A 76 23.29 -4.69 5.66
C GLY A 76 22.70 -3.57 6.48
N ILE A 77 21.41 -3.66 6.79
CA ILE A 77 20.68 -2.70 7.60
C ILE A 77 20.26 -3.38 8.91
N CYS A 78 20.58 -2.81 10.05
CA CYS A 78 20.25 -3.29 11.39
C CYS A 78 20.65 -4.77 11.57
N TYR A 79 19.69 -5.71 11.60
CA TYR A 79 19.99 -7.14 11.66
C TYR A 79 20.92 -7.59 10.52
N GLY A 80 20.72 -7.12 9.30
CA GLY A 80 21.60 -7.45 8.17
C GLY A 80 23.06 -7.10 8.43
N ALA A 81 23.33 -5.94 9.05
CA ALA A 81 24.68 -5.54 9.47
C ALA A 81 25.21 -6.47 10.60
N GLN A 82 24.38 -6.75 11.60
CA GLN A 82 24.73 -7.66 12.70
C GLN A 82 25.00 -9.06 12.19
N TYR A 83 24.15 -9.58 11.30
CA TYR A 83 24.31 -10.92 10.70
C TYR A 83 25.64 -11.04 9.95
N MET A 84 25.95 -10.07 9.08
CA MET A 84 27.23 -10.05 8.36
C MET A 84 28.41 -9.95 9.32
N SER A 85 28.32 -9.12 10.35
CA SER A 85 29.37 -9.03 11.38
C SER A 85 29.58 -10.37 12.06
N HIS A 86 28.50 -11.02 12.50
CA HIS A 86 28.55 -12.32 13.18
C HIS A 86 29.20 -13.41 12.33
N ILE A 87 28.76 -13.60 11.09
CA ILE A 87 29.25 -14.70 10.23
C ILE A 87 30.68 -14.47 9.72
N TRP A 88 31.20 -13.25 9.76
CA TRP A 88 32.55 -12.90 9.31
C TRP A 88 33.52 -12.56 10.44
N GLY A 89 33.24 -13.09 11.64
CA GLY A 89 34.16 -13.10 12.78
C GLY A 89 34.16 -11.84 13.62
N GLY A 90 33.20 -10.97 13.46
CA GLY A 90 32.89 -9.89 14.39
C GLY A 90 32.08 -10.39 15.59
N LYS A 91 31.66 -9.48 16.47
CA LYS A 91 30.91 -9.79 17.69
C LYS A 91 29.70 -8.91 17.82
N VAL A 92 28.55 -9.55 18.10
CA VAL A 92 27.29 -8.89 18.38
C VAL A 92 26.92 -9.24 19.82
N GLU A 93 26.51 -8.28 20.61
CA GLU A 93 26.16 -8.49 22.01
C GLU A 93 24.85 -7.76 22.32
N SER A 94 24.10 -8.30 23.29
CA SER A 94 22.93 -7.61 23.79
C SER A 94 23.36 -6.29 24.42
N ALA A 95 22.80 -5.18 23.92
CA ALA A 95 23.08 -3.88 24.47
C ALA A 95 22.59 -3.81 25.93
N GLY A 96 23.43 -3.30 26.85
CA GLY A 96 23.06 -3.13 28.24
C GLY A 96 21.87 -2.14 28.44
N SER A 97 21.62 -1.30 27.46
CA SER A 97 20.40 -0.48 27.31
C SER A 97 19.90 -0.62 25.87
N ARG A 98 18.59 -0.83 25.71
CA ARG A 98 17.95 -0.87 24.38
C ARG A 98 18.06 0.49 23.71
N GLU A 99 18.48 0.52 22.44
CA GLU A 99 18.60 1.75 21.67
C GLU A 99 17.43 1.91 20.72
N TYR A 100 16.49 2.73 21.13
CA TYR A 100 15.33 3.07 20.32
C TYR A 100 15.22 4.60 20.21
N GLY A 101 15.01 5.06 18.98
CA GLY A 101 14.72 6.47 18.75
C GLY A 101 15.77 7.21 17.93
N ARG A 102 15.73 8.53 18.05
CA ARG A 102 16.58 9.45 17.30
C ARG A 102 17.98 9.50 17.93
N GLN A 103 18.99 9.32 17.11
CA GLN A 103 20.41 9.51 17.45
C GLN A 103 21.06 10.41 16.39
N ASN A 104 22.19 11.04 16.76
CA ASN A 104 22.97 11.80 15.80
C ASN A 104 24.31 11.08 15.57
N LEU A 105 24.76 11.04 14.31
CA LEU A 105 26.10 10.58 13.99
C LEU A 105 27.13 11.56 14.55
N THR A 106 28.00 11.08 15.44
CA THR A 106 29.07 11.91 16.04
C THR A 106 30.32 11.97 15.17
N GLU A 107 30.64 10.84 14.55
CA GLU A 107 31.76 10.69 13.63
C GLU A 107 31.27 10.09 12.31
N VAL A 108 31.74 10.63 11.19
CA VAL A 108 31.43 10.18 9.83
C VAL A 108 32.70 10.25 9.00
N ASP A 109 33.11 9.14 8.41
CA ASP A 109 34.22 9.13 7.48
C ASP A 109 33.78 9.62 6.10
N SER A 110 34.18 10.83 5.77
CA SER A 110 33.88 11.47 4.48
C SER A 110 34.53 10.80 3.27
N GLN A 111 35.50 9.91 3.47
CA GLN A 111 36.17 9.15 2.39
C GLN A 111 35.35 7.88 2.04
N CYS A 112 34.44 7.43 2.91
CA CYS A 112 33.55 6.31 2.63
C CYS A 112 32.49 6.75 1.61
N VAL A 113 32.42 6.08 0.46
CA VAL A 113 31.46 6.40 -0.61
C VAL A 113 30.02 6.33 -0.11
N LEU A 114 29.69 5.39 0.78
CA LEU A 114 28.34 5.26 1.35
C LEU A 114 27.92 6.52 2.12
N PHE A 115 28.88 7.23 2.77
CA PHE A 115 28.61 8.42 3.56
C PHE A 115 28.92 9.74 2.82
N LYS A 116 29.16 9.67 1.52
CA LYS A 116 29.36 10.87 0.70
C LYS A 116 28.20 11.86 0.85
N ASN A 117 28.52 13.12 1.12
CA ASN A 117 27.55 14.20 1.39
C ASN A 117 26.67 13.99 2.65
N ILE A 118 27.13 13.18 3.61
CA ILE A 118 26.53 13.04 4.93
C ILE A 118 27.54 13.57 5.95
N GLU A 119 27.11 14.51 6.78
CA GLU A 119 27.96 15.18 7.75
C GLU A 119 27.75 14.64 9.17
N SER A 120 28.74 14.83 10.04
CA SER A 120 28.57 14.62 11.48
C SER A 120 27.44 15.52 12.00
N GLY A 121 26.65 15.00 12.94
CA GLY A 121 25.42 15.62 13.42
C GLY A 121 24.16 15.15 12.68
N ALA A 122 24.28 14.43 11.57
CA ALA A 122 23.12 13.91 10.83
C ALA A 122 22.28 12.98 11.71
N GLN A 123 20.96 13.22 11.75
CA GLN A 123 20.00 12.42 12.52
C GLN A 123 19.74 11.09 11.84
N VAL A 124 19.81 10.01 12.61
CA VAL A 124 19.47 8.64 12.25
C VAL A 124 18.48 8.03 13.24
N TRP A 125 17.81 6.95 12.84
CA TRP A 125 16.89 6.22 13.70
C TRP A 125 17.45 4.85 14.07
N MET A 126 17.64 4.63 15.37
CA MET A 126 18.03 3.34 15.95
C MET A 126 16.80 2.56 16.40
N SER A 127 16.82 1.23 16.20
CA SER A 127 15.74 0.34 16.66
C SER A 127 16.29 -1.07 16.82
N HIS A 128 17.18 -1.27 17.80
CA HIS A 128 17.79 -2.57 18.04
C HIS A 128 18.03 -2.86 19.53
N GLY A 129 17.94 -4.14 19.89
CA GLY A 129 18.29 -4.68 21.22
C GLY A 129 19.72 -5.19 21.32
N ASP A 130 20.33 -5.54 20.18
CA ASP A 130 21.70 -6.04 20.06
C ASP A 130 22.57 -5.01 19.34
N THR A 131 23.87 -4.93 19.68
CA THR A 131 24.82 -4.01 19.06
C THR A 131 26.07 -4.72 18.60
N ILE A 132 26.70 -4.22 17.54
CA ILE A 132 28.00 -4.73 17.06
C ILE A 132 29.08 -4.15 17.94
N THR A 133 29.66 -4.98 18.81
CA THR A 133 30.77 -4.60 19.70
C THR A 133 32.14 -4.81 19.06
N GLN A 134 32.22 -5.69 18.06
CA GLN A 134 33.43 -5.90 17.27
C GLN A 134 33.03 -6.08 15.79
N ILE A 135 33.63 -5.26 14.93
CA ILE A 135 33.45 -5.38 13.47
C ILE A 135 34.23 -6.58 12.92
N PRO A 136 33.86 -7.10 11.73
CA PRO A 136 34.61 -8.17 11.06
C PRO A 136 36.09 -7.86 10.87
N GLN A 137 36.93 -8.88 10.83
CA GLN A 137 38.34 -8.70 10.56
C GLN A 137 38.58 -8.08 9.16
N GLY A 138 39.35 -7.02 9.10
CA GLY A 138 39.61 -6.27 7.87
C GLY A 138 38.58 -5.20 7.55
N ALA A 139 37.52 -5.08 8.36
CA ALA A 139 36.61 -3.96 8.28
C ALA A 139 37.14 -2.72 9.01
N ARG A 140 36.60 -1.55 8.67
CA ARG A 140 36.86 -0.28 9.37
C ARG A 140 35.55 0.39 9.75
N VAL A 141 35.52 1.08 10.86
CA VAL A 141 34.39 1.90 11.27
C VAL A 141 34.31 3.13 10.38
N VAL A 142 33.11 3.47 9.90
CA VAL A 142 32.89 4.62 9.00
C VAL A 142 31.89 5.62 9.56
N ALA A 143 31.11 5.23 10.61
CA ALA A 143 30.32 6.18 11.37
C ALA A 143 30.05 5.64 12.78
N SER A 144 29.93 6.58 13.73
CA SER A 144 29.64 6.32 15.15
C SER A 144 28.50 7.22 15.64
N THR A 145 27.84 6.84 16.74
CA THR A 145 26.97 7.72 17.53
C THR A 145 27.52 7.86 18.93
N ALA A 146 26.91 8.68 19.77
CA ALA A 146 27.35 8.83 21.16
C ALA A 146 27.29 7.52 21.99
N SER A 147 26.38 6.60 21.60
CA SER A 147 26.15 5.34 22.30
C SER A 147 26.64 4.10 21.55
N VAL A 148 26.84 4.19 20.22
CA VAL A 148 27.27 3.08 19.35
C VAL A 148 28.53 3.45 18.61
N GLU A 149 29.67 2.90 19.03
CA GLU A 149 30.95 3.12 18.38
C GLU A 149 30.94 2.56 16.93
N ASN A 150 30.39 1.38 16.73
CA ASN A 150 30.31 0.71 15.43
C ASN A 150 28.94 0.90 14.76
N ALA A 151 28.47 2.15 14.67
CA ALA A 151 27.17 2.47 14.04
C ALA A 151 27.15 2.15 12.55
N ALA A 152 28.29 2.23 11.88
CA ALA A 152 28.48 1.73 10.53
C ALA A 152 29.92 1.29 10.29
N TYR A 153 30.06 0.26 9.44
CA TYR A 153 31.38 -0.25 9.03
C TYR A 153 31.41 -0.52 7.53
N GLU A 154 32.60 -0.56 7.00
CA GLU A 154 32.87 -0.91 5.60
C GLU A 154 33.97 -1.98 5.53
N MET A 155 33.84 -2.88 4.59
CA MET A 155 34.79 -3.91 4.24
C MET A 155 34.70 -4.12 2.73
N ASP A 156 35.68 -4.70 2.09
CA ASP A 156 35.76 -4.84 0.63
C ASP A 156 34.42 -5.27 -0.02
N GLY A 157 33.77 -4.32 -0.68
CA GLY A 157 32.46 -4.48 -1.34
C GLY A 157 31.25 -4.65 -0.40
N VAL A 158 31.41 -4.42 0.90
CA VAL A 158 30.36 -4.66 1.91
C VAL A 158 30.27 -3.47 2.86
N TRP A 159 29.05 -3.08 3.17
CA TRP A 159 28.73 -2.01 4.13
C TRP A 159 27.68 -2.49 5.12
N GLY A 160 27.85 -2.17 6.38
CA GLY A 160 26.86 -2.42 7.43
C GLY A 160 26.48 -1.13 8.16
N VAL A 161 25.19 -0.89 8.36
CA VAL A 161 24.67 0.22 9.18
C VAL A 161 23.72 -0.34 10.24
N GLN A 162 23.89 0.07 11.50
CA GLN A 162 23.02 -0.40 12.58
C GLN A 162 21.69 0.36 12.67
N PHE A 163 21.63 1.56 12.11
CA PHE A 163 20.42 2.38 12.03
C PHE A 163 19.60 2.05 10.78
N HIS A 164 18.40 2.58 10.75
CA HIS A 164 17.42 2.39 9.67
C HIS A 164 17.39 3.57 8.70
N PRO A 165 18.14 3.56 7.58
CA PRO A 165 18.15 4.67 6.61
C PRO A 165 16.82 4.80 5.86
N GLU A 166 16.00 3.75 5.81
CA GLU A 166 14.74 3.70 5.09
C GLU A 166 13.60 4.46 5.77
N VAL A 167 13.69 4.68 7.10
CA VAL A 167 12.60 5.33 7.84
C VAL A 167 12.69 6.85 7.76
N PHE A 168 11.55 7.51 7.83
CA PHE A 168 11.43 8.97 7.74
C PHE A 168 12.28 9.73 8.77
N HIS A 169 12.51 9.14 9.94
CA HIS A 169 13.27 9.77 11.03
C HIS A 169 14.79 9.80 10.78
N SER A 170 15.30 9.04 9.81
CA SER A 170 16.70 9.11 9.35
C SER A 170 16.81 10.15 8.26
N LEU A 171 17.14 11.39 8.64
CA LEU A 171 17.12 12.54 7.72
C LEU A 171 18.14 12.40 6.58
N CYS A 172 19.27 11.74 6.82
CA CYS A 172 20.28 11.43 5.81
C CYS A 172 20.02 10.11 5.04
N GLY A 173 18.96 9.36 5.38
CA GLY A 173 18.72 8.01 4.89
C GLY A 173 18.57 7.93 3.38
N THR A 174 17.86 8.87 2.76
CA THR A 174 17.70 8.92 1.30
C THR A 174 19.06 9.15 0.60
N GLN A 175 19.90 10.02 1.14
CA GLN A 175 21.25 10.25 0.59
C GLN A 175 22.13 9.00 0.71
N LEU A 176 22.09 8.29 1.83
CA LEU A 176 22.83 7.05 2.04
C LEU A 176 22.38 5.95 1.05
N LEU A 177 21.10 5.73 0.92
CA LEU A 177 20.56 4.74 -0.04
C LEU A 177 20.85 5.13 -1.49
N ARG A 178 20.85 6.44 -1.81
CA ARG A 178 21.29 6.92 -3.11
C ARG A 178 22.77 6.61 -3.37
N ASN A 179 23.64 6.88 -2.40
CA ASN A 179 25.07 6.56 -2.52
C ASN A 179 25.29 5.06 -2.76
N PHE A 180 24.55 4.21 -2.05
CA PHE A 180 24.61 2.76 -2.30
C PHE A 180 24.10 2.39 -3.69
N ALA A 181 22.88 2.82 -4.04
CA ALA A 181 22.25 2.40 -5.29
C ALA A 181 22.95 2.96 -6.53
N VAL A 182 23.32 4.24 -6.50
CA VAL A 182 23.84 4.95 -7.68
C VAL A 182 25.38 4.96 -7.71
N ASP A 183 26.01 5.41 -6.61
CA ASP A 183 27.45 5.63 -6.63
C ASP A 183 28.23 4.32 -6.42
N ILE A 184 27.68 3.33 -5.67
CA ILE A 184 28.32 2.03 -5.43
C ILE A 184 27.85 0.96 -6.41
N CYS A 185 26.53 0.75 -6.54
CA CYS A 185 25.98 -0.30 -7.41
C CYS A 185 25.92 0.11 -8.88
N GLY A 186 26.06 1.41 -9.21
CA GLY A 186 26.01 1.91 -10.59
C GLY A 186 24.62 1.85 -11.23
N SER A 187 23.56 2.06 -10.46
CA SER A 187 22.20 2.12 -11.01
C SER A 187 22.09 3.24 -12.04
N ARG A 188 21.51 2.90 -13.20
CA ARG A 188 21.24 3.86 -14.28
C ARG A 188 19.96 4.68 -14.08
N GLN A 189 19.26 4.44 -12.97
CA GLN A 189 18.01 5.14 -12.62
C GLN A 189 16.97 5.11 -13.76
N GLU A 190 16.76 3.95 -14.35
CA GLU A 190 15.85 3.73 -15.50
C GLU A 190 14.41 3.41 -15.08
N TRP A 191 14.14 3.32 -13.79
CA TRP A 191 12.80 3.03 -13.26
C TRP A 191 11.94 4.29 -13.26
N SER A 192 11.15 4.47 -14.31
CA SER A 192 10.19 5.58 -14.43
C SER A 192 8.82 5.07 -14.86
N ALA A 193 7.77 5.87 -14.59
CA ALA A 193 6.41 5.54 -15.01
C ALA A 193 6.29 5.35 -16.54
N ALA A 194 7.01 6.16 -17.33
CA ALA A 194 7.01 6.05 -18.78
C ALA A 194 7.65 4.72 -19.25
N ASN A 195 8.86 4.42 -18.76
CA ASN A 195 9.55 3.18 -19.11
C ASN A 195 8.74 1.95 -18.64
N PHE A 196 8.11 2.03 -17.46
CA PHE A 196 7.24 0.95 -16.98
C PHE A 196 6.07 0.72 -17.94
N VAL A 197 5.39 1.77 -18.39
CA VAL A 197 4.27 1.65 -19.33
C VAL A 197 4.72 0.95 -20.61
N ASP A 198 5.80 1.40 -21.22
CA ASP A 198 6.26 0.86 -22.51
C ASP A 198 6.69 -0.60 -22.39
N VAL A 199 7.49 -0.93 -21.37
CA VAL A 199 7.95 -2.31 -21.11
C VAL A 199 6.76 -3.22 -20.79
N THR A 200 5.83 -2.76 -19.93
CA THR A 200 4.68 -3.58 -19.52
C THR A 200 3.72 -3.82 -20.67
N VAL A 201 3.43 -2.81 -21.47
CA VAL A 201 2.57 -2.95 -22.66
C VAL A 201 3.18 -3.97 -23.64
N GLN A 202 4.49 -3.92 -23.87
CA GLN A 202 5.16 -4.88 -24.75
C GLN A 202 5.11 -6.31 -24.16
N THR A 203 5.42 -6.45 -22.87
CA THR A 203 5.35 -7.76 -22.18
C THR A 203 3.95 -8.36 -22.21
N LEU A 204 2.91 -7.54 -22.01
CA LEU A 204 1.51 -7.98 -22.07
C LEU A 204 1.11 -8.43 -23.49
N LYS A 205 1.57 -7.72 -24.52
CA LYS A 205 1.35 -8.14 -25.94
C LYS A 205 1.95 -9.51 -26.21
N GLU A 206 3.16 -9.74 -25.76
CA GLU A 206 3.88 -11.00 -25.97
C GLU A 206 3.24 -12.14 -25.17
N GLN A 207 2.89 -11.89 -23.90
CA GLN A 207 2.29 -12.87 -22.99
C GLN A 207 0.90 -13.31 -23.45
N ILE A 208 0.05 -12.35 -23.81
CA ILE A 208 -1.37 -12.60 -24.15
C ILE A 208 -1.51 -13.04 -25.61
N GLY A 209 -0.63 -12.58 -26.50
CA GLY A 209 -0.71 -12.89 -27.93
C GLY A 209 -2.03 -12.44 -28.55
N THR A 210 -2.80 -13.38 -29.09
CA THR A 210 -4.11 -13.15 -29.73
C THR A 210 -5.30 -13.42 -28.82
N ASP A 211 -5.08 -13.85 -27.60
CA ASP A 211 -6.13 -14.27 -26.67
C ASP A 211 -6.93 -13.07 -26.11
N ARG A 212 -8.10 -13.37 -25.54
CA ARG A 212 -8.95 -12.41 -24.82
C ARG A 212 -8.70 -12.46 -23.33
N VAL A 213 -8.87 -11.29 -22.72
CA VAL A 213 -8.67 -11.07 -21.27
C VAL A 213 -9.96 -10.57 -20.65
N ILE A 214 -10.30 -11.08 -19.48
CA ILE A 214 -11.37 -10.57 -18.61
C ILE A 214 -10.72 -9.87 -17.41
N LEU A 215 -11.27 -8.72 -17.02
CA LEU A 215 -10.84 -7.97 -15.84
C LEU A 215 -12.04 -7.57 -14.99
N GLY A 216 -12.02 -7.87 -13.70
CA GLY A 216 -12.97 -7.31 -12.72
C GLY A 216 -12.56 -5.88 -12.34
N LEU A 217 -13.46 -4.93 -12.56
CA LEU A 217 -13.28 -3.55 -12.13
C LEU A 217 -13.93 -3.35 -10.76
N SER A 218 -13.20 -2.72 -9.85
CA SER A 218 -13.69 -2.34 -8.52
C SER A 218 -14.06 -0.86 -8.41
N GLY A 219 -13.87 -0.08 -9.50
CA GLY A 219 -13.94 1.38 -9.45
C GLY A 219 -12.73 2.02 -8.76
N GLY A 220 -11.78 1.24 -8.27
CA GLY A 220 -10.55 1.71 -7.63
C GLY A 220 -9.43 2.04 -8.63
N VAL A 221 -8.42 2.77 -8.16
CA VAL A 221 -7.28 3.23 -8.97
C VAL A 221 -6.55 2.04 -9.63
N ASP A 222 -6.29 0.96 -8.88
CA ASP A 222 -5.47 -0.15 -9.36
C ASP A 222 -6.14 -0.89 -10.52
N SER A 223 -7.42 -1.26 -10.37
CA SER A 223 -8.17 -1.91 -11.43
C SER A 223 -8.32 -1.02 -12.67
N THR A 224 -8.46 0.29 -12.48
CA THR A 224 -8.53 1.27 -13.58
C THR A 224 -7.20 1.35 -14.34
N VAL A 225 -6.08 1.47 -13.63
CA VAL A 225 -4.74 1.52 -14.26
C VAL A 225 -4.42 0.22 -14.98
N ALA A 226 -4.76 -0.94 -14.38
CA ALA A 226 -4.61 -2.25 -15.01
C ALA A 226 -5.44 -2.35 -16.30
N ALA A 227 -6.69 -1.87 -16.28
CA ALA A 227 -7.57 -1.84 -17.46
C ALA A 227 -6.99 -1.01 -18.60
N VAL A 228 -6.51 0.21 -18.31
CA VAL A 228 -5.96 1.10 -19.32
C VAL A 228 -4.64 0.56 -19.91
N LEU A 229 -3.76 -0.04 -19.07
CA LEU A 229 -2.55 -0.72 -19.54
C LEU A 229 -2.88 -1.89 -20.50
N LEU A 230 -3.82 -2.73 -20.10
CA LEU A 230 -4.28 -3.86 -20.92
C LEU A 230 -4.95 -3.37 -22.20
N ASN A 231 -5.82 -2.37 -22.11
CA ASN A 231 -6.46 -1.80 -23.31
C ASN A 231 -5.42 -1.24 -24.29
N LYS A 232 -4.38 -0.58 -23.80
CA LYS A 232 -3.26 -0.10 -24.62
C LYS A 232 -2.48 -1.26 -25.28
N ALA A 233 -2.39 -2.42 -24.60
CA ALA A 233 -1.68 -3.58 -25.09
C ALA A 233 -2.50 -4.40 -26.10
N ILE A 234 -3.77 -4.67 -25.83
CA ILE A 234 -4.59 -5.66 -26.57
C ILE A 234 -5.89 -5.09 -27.14
N GLY A 235 -6.25 -3.83 -26.84
CA GLY A 235 -7.43 -3.15 -27.37
C GLY A 235 -8.74 -3.88 -27.06
N GLU A 236 -9.61 -4.07 -28.06
CA GLU A 236 -10.95 -4.67 -27.95
C GLU A 236 -10.97 -6.13 -27.42
N ARG A 237 -9.81 -6.76 -27.29
CA ARG A 237 -9.70 -8.11 -26.68
C ARG A 237 -9.76 -8.10 -25.16
N LEU A 238 -9.77 -6.92 -24.55
CA LEU A 238 -10.06 -6.74 -23.12
C LEU A 238 -11.56 -6.57 -22.94
N THR A 239 -12.15 -7.34 -22.05
CA THR A 239 -13.51 -7.12 -21.54
C THR A 239 -13.45 -6.92 -20.03
N CYS A 240 -13.95 -5.78 -19.59
CA CYS A 240 -14.03 -5.44 -18.16
C CYS A 240 -15.44 -5.70 -17.64
N ILE A 241 -15.55 -6.16 -16.39
CA ILE A 241 -16.83 -6.38 -15.72
C ILE A 241 -16.85 -5.51 -14.47
N PHE A 242 -17.84 -4.62 -14.35
CA PHE A 242 -18.06 -3.77 -13.19
C PHE A 242 -19.41 -4.09 -12.54
N VAL A 243 -19.36 -4.50 -11.27
CA VAL A 243 -20.55 -4.96 -10.52
C VAL A 243 -21.02 -3.87 -9.57
N ASP A 244 -22.29 -3.47 -9.70
CA ASP A 244 -22.99 -2.68 -8.69
C ASP A 244 -23.63 -3.62 -7.67
N HIS A 245 -23.10 -3.63 -6.47
CA HIS A 245 -23.63 -4.37 -5.32
C HIS A 245 -24.64 -3.56 -4.50
N GLY A 246 -25.03 -2.36 -4.96
CA GLY A 246 -26.00 -1.48 -4.30
C GLY A 246 -25.47 -0.70 -3.11
N MET A 247 -24.21 -0.89 -2.71
CA MET A 247 -23.55 -0.21 -1.57
C MET A 247 -22.36 0.66 -2.02
N LEU A 248 -22.33 1.06 -3.28
CA LEU A 248 -21.42 2.05 -3.82
C LEU A 248 -21.79 3.46 -3.29
N ARG A 249 -20.90 4.43 -3.45
CA ARG A 249 -21.21 5.84 -3.16
C ARG A 249 -22.32 6.35 -4.06
N LYS A 250 -22.91 7.47 -3.68
CA LYS A 250 -23.98 8.11 -4.45
C LYS A 250 -23.56 8.32 -5.91
N ASN A 251 -24.37 7.86 -6.85
CA ASN A 251 -24.16 7.94 -8.30
C ASN A 251 -22.86 7.29 -8.82
N GLU A 252 -22.13 6.56 -7.99
CA GLU A 252 -20.80 6.04 -8.32
C GLU A 252 -20.83 5.11 -9.53
N PHE A 253 -21.77 4.15 -9.57
CA PHE A 253 -21.87 3.22 -10.69
C PHE A 253 -21.98 3.96 -12.03
N ARG A 254 -22.91 4.91 -12.10
CA ARG A 254 -23.13 5.70 -13.32
C ARG A 254 -21.92 6.55 -13.70
N ASN A 255 -21.32 7.22 -12.72
CA ASN A 255 -20.16 8.09 -12.96
C ASN A 255 -18.95 7.30 -13.43
N VAL A 256 -18.65 6.14 -12.79
CA VAL A 256 -17.55 5.27 -13.15
C VAL A 256 -17.75 4.65 -14.53
N MET A 257 -18.96 4.23 -14.88
CA MET A 257 -19.27 3.72 -16.24
C MET A 257 -19.02 4.78 -17.30
N HIS A 258 -19.43 6.03 -17.05
CA HIS A 258 -19.20 7.16 -17.96
C HIS A 258 -17.69 7.46 -18.12
N ASP A 259 -16.95 7.48 -17.00
CA ASP A 259 -15.49 7.68 -17.02
C ASP A 259 -14.76 6.60 -17.83
N TYR A 260 -15.17 5.35 -17.68
CA TYR A 260 -14.59 4.22 -18.41
C TYR A 260 -14.90 4.24 -19.91
N GLU A 261 -16.09 4.68 -20.29
CA GLU A 261 -16.43 4.94 -21.68
C GLU A 261 -15.51 6.00 -22.28
N GLY A 262 -15.27 7.10 -21.53
CA GLY A 262 -14.32 8.16 -21.90
C GLY A 262 -12.87 7.68 -22.06
N LEU A 263 -12.48 6.60 -21.38
CA LEU A 263 -11.17 5.94 -21.52
C LEU A 263 -11.12 4.90 -22.65
N GLY A 264 -12.21 4.71 -23.38
CA GLY A 264 -12.30 3.72 -24.48
C GLY A 264 -12.27 2.27 -24.01
N LEU A 265 -12.69 1.99 -22.77
CA LEU A 265 -12.74 0.64 -22.22
C LEU A 265 -14.05 -0.06 -22.60
N ASN A 266 -13.96 -1.34 -22.97
CA ASN A 266 -15.13 -2.19 -23.15
C ASN A 266 -15.57 -2.74 -21.78
N VAL A 267 -16.62 -2.14 -21.18
CA VAL A 267 -17.09 -2.46 -19.82
C VAL A 267 -18.51 -2.98 -19.84
N ILE A 268 -18.72 -4.13 -19.22
CA ILE A 268 -20.03 -4.70 -18.91
C ILE A 268 -20.38 -4.26 -17.48
N GLY A 269 -21.35 -3.35 -17.35
CA GLY A 269 -21.91 -2.95 -16.06
C GLY A 269 -23.01 -3.91 -15.64
N VAL A 270 -22.94 -4.45 -14.43
CA VAL A 270 -23.90 -5.43 -13.89
C VAL A 270 -24.53 -4.88 -12.62
N ASP A 271 -25.83 -4.57 -12.65
CA ASP A 271 -26.57 -4.26 -11.43
C ASP A 271 -27.02 -5.57 -10.77
N ALA A 272 -26.37 -5.90 -9.67
CA ALA A 272 -26.67 -7.06 -8.84
C ALA A 272 -27.21 -6.67 -7.45
N SER A 273 -27.60 -5.40 -7.28
CA SER A 273 -28.00 -4.83 -5.98
C SER A 273 -29.09 -5.64 -5.27
N GLU A 274 -30.08 -6.17 -6.01
CA GLU A 274 -31.16 -6.99 -5.43
C GLU A 274 -30.61 -8.23 -4.73
N LYS A 275 -29.68 -8.96 -5.36
CA LYS A 275 -29.05 -10.15 -4.78
C LYS A 275 -28.33 -9.82 -3.48
N PHE A 276 -27.47 -8.80 -3.52
CA PHE A 276 -26.67 -8.42 -2.34
C PHE A 276 -27.55 -7.98 -1.16
N PHE A 277 -28.58 -7.19 -1.40
CA PHE A 277 -29.51 -6.80 -0.34
C PHE A 277 -30.29 -7.98 0.23
N ALA A 278 -30.69 -8.94 -0.60
CA ALA A 278 -31.39 -10.14 -0.16
C ALA A 278 -30.49 -11.03 0.73
N ASP A 279 -29.24 -11.24 0.32
CA ASP A 279 -28.32 -12.12 1.04
C ASP A 279 -27.75 -11.47 2.32
N LEU A 280 -27.79 -10.13 2.41
CA LEU A 280 -27.40 -9.37 3.59
C LEU A 280 -28.56 -9.08 4.56
N ASP A 281 -29.77 -9.49 4.26
CA ASP A 281 -30.92 -9.21 5.13
C ASP A 281 -30.71 -9.75 6.54
N GLY A 282 -30.90 -8.90 7.54
CA GLY A 282 -30.71 -9.22 8.96
C GLY A 282 -29.27 -9.50 9.40
N VAL A 283 -28.26 -9.37 8.52
CA VAL A 283 -26.84 -9.59 8.86
C VAL A 283 -26.26 -8.35 9.53
N THR A 284 -25.76 -8.50 10.75
CA THR A 284 -25.17 -7.41 11.56
C THR A 284 -23.68 -7.60 11.84
N ASP A 285 -23.19 -8.84 11.84
CA ASP A 285 -21.78 -9.15 12.08
C ASP A 285 -20.88 -8.69 10.92
N PRO A 286 -19.83 -7.89 11.18
CA PRO A 286 -18.98 -7.31 10.14
C PRO A 286 -18.26 -8.35 9.28
N GLU A 287 -17.73 -9.41 9.89
CA GLU A 287 -17.02 -10.45 9.14
C GLU A 287 -17.97 -11.27 8.27
N ARG A 288 -19.19 -11.49 8.76
CA ARG A 288 -20.23 -12.16 7.96
C ARG A 288 -20.67 -11.31 6.78
N LYS A 289 -20.82 -9.97 6.97
CA LYS A 289 -21.09 -9.05 5.86
C LYS A 289 -20.00 -9.16 4.78
N ARG A 290 -18.72 -9.08 5.18
CA ARG A 290 -17.59 -9.19 4.25
C ARG A 290 -17.58 -10.50 3.47
N LYS A 291 -17.83 -11.63 4.14
CA LYS A 291 -17.87 -12.96 3.52
C LYS A 291 -19.00 -13.10 2.51
N ILE A 292 -20.20 -12.61 2.85
CA ILE A 292 -21.36 -12.65 1.94
C ILE A 292 -21.07 -11.78 0.71
N ILE A 293 -20.63 -10.53 0.90
CA ILE A 293 -20.33 -9.61 -0.20
C ILE A 293 -19.24 -10.19 -1.10
N GLY A 294 -18.17 -10.73 -0.53
CA GLY A 294 -17.09 -11.37 -1.30
C GLY A 294 -17.58 -12.57 -2.12
N ARG A 295 -18.38 -13.47 -1.52
CA ARG A 295 -18.98 -14.61 -2.21
C ARG A 295 -19.87 -14.15 -3.37
N ASP A 296 -20.78 -13.24 -3.11
CA ASP A 296 -21.77 -12.79 -4.09
C ASP A 296 -21.11 -12.05 -5.25
N PHE A 297 -20.06 -11.27 -4.96
CA PHE A 297 -19.25 -10.63 -6.00
C PHE A 297 -18.63 -11.68 -6.93
N VAL A 298 -18.01 -12.72 -6.37
CA VAL A 298 -17.43 -13.83 -7.14
C VAL A 298 -18.49 -14.57 -7.97
N GLU A 299 -19.64 -14.84 -7.40
CA GLU A 299 -20.74 -15.51 -8.12
C GLU A 299 -21.25 -14.68 -9.32
N VAL A 300 -21.50 -13.38 -9.12
CA VAL A 300 -21.95 -12.47 -10.18
C VAL A 300 -20.88 -12.31 -11.25
N PHE A 301 -19.63 -12.08 -10.84
CA PHE A 301 -18.51 -11.98 -11.76
C PHE A 301 -18.35 -13.23 -12.62
N ASN A 302 -18.39 -14.42 -12.01
CA ASN A 302 -18.28 -15.70 -12.70
C ASN A 302 -19.45 -15.94 -13.68
N ALA A 303 -20.67 -15.55 -13.31
CA ALA A 303 -21.82 -15.66 -14.19
C ALA A 303 -21.67 -14.82 -15.46
N GLU A 304 -21.11 -13.62 -15.34
CA GLU A 304 -20.82 -12.75 -16.50
C GLU A 304 -19.61 -13.24 -17.30
N ALA A 305 -18.54 -13.63 -16.60
CA ALA A 305 -17.30 -14.13 -17.24
C ALA A 305 -17.56 -15.38 -18.10
N LYS A 306 -18.45 -16.29 -17.66
CA LYS A 306 -18.83 -17.49 -18.43
C LYS A 306 -19.51 -17.18 -19.76
N LYS A 307 -20.08 -15.99 -19.93
CA LYS A 307 -20.67 -15.57 -21.21
C LYS A 307 -19.61 -15.23 -22.26
N ILE A 308 -18.35 -14.99 -21.81
CA ILE A 308 -17.21 -14.66 -22.66
C ILE A 308 -16.39 -15.94 -22.90
N THR A 309 -16.87 -16.80 -23.78
CA THR A 309 -16.42 -18.20 -23.94
C THR A 309 -15.02 -18.35 -24.54
N ASP A 310 -14.48 -17.30 -25.18
CA ASP A 310 -13.17 -17.28 -25.83
C ASP A 310 -12.07 -16.58 -25.00
N ALA A 311 -12.38 -16.19 -23.78
CA ALA A 311 -11.38 -15.64 -22.86
C ALA A 311 -10.47 -16.74 -22.30
N LYS A 312 -9.16 -16.46 -22.25
CA LYS A 312 -8.16 -17.36 -21.68
C LYS A 312 -7.39 -16.77 -20.51
N TRP A 313 -7.56 -15.49 -20.27
CA TRP A 313 -6.84 -14.77 -19.22
C TRP A 313 -7.79 -14.04 -18.30
N LEU A 314 -7.50 -14.13 -16.97
CA LEU A 314 -8.07 -13.26 -15.96
C LEU A 314 -7.02 -12.26 -15.54
N ALA A 315 -7.32 -10.98 -15.66
CA ALA A 315 -6.46 -9.93 -15.14
C ALA A 315 -6.87 -9.50 -13.73
N GLN A 316 -5.88 -9.18 -12.91
CA GLN A 316 -6.06 -8.68 -11.55
C GLN A 316 -5.20 -7.42 -11.33
N GLY A 317 -5.72 -6.50 -10.54
CA GLY A 317 -5.02 -5.28 -10.12
C GLY A 317 -4.10 -5.48 -8.91
N THR A 318 -3.54 -6.68 -8.74
CA THR A 318 -2.56 -7.00 -7.67
C THR A 318 -1.37 -6.05 -7.76
N ILE A 319 -1.00 -5.43 -6.65
CA ILE A 319 0.15 -4.54 -6.53
C ILE A 319 1.30 -5.20 -5.76
N TYR A 320 2.47 -4.57 -5.75
CA TYR A 320 3.67 -5.17 -5.19
C TYR A 320 3.58 -5.51 -3.69
N PRO A 321 3.01 -4.70 -2.80
CA PRO A 321 2.78 -5.07 -1.41
C PRO A 321 1.95 -6.34 -1.23
N ASP A 322 0.88 -6.53 -2.03
CA ASP A 322 0.03 -7.73 -1.97
C ASP A 322 0.83 -8.98 -2.32
N ARG A 323 1.72 -8.88 -3.31
CA ARG A 323 2.62 -9.96 -3.71
C ARG A 323 3.62 -10.32 -2.62
N ILE A 324 4.24 -9.31 -1.96
CA ILE A 324 5.19 -9.53 -0.87
C ILE A 324 4.50 -10.23 0.30
N GLU A 325 3.31 -9.77 0.68
CA GLU A 325 2.52 -10.38 1.76
C GLU A 325 2.13 -11.84 1.46
N SER A 326 1.87 -12.18 0.19
CA SER A 326 1.54 -13.54 -0.22
C SER A 326 2.75 -14.50 -0.21
N LEU A 327 3.97 -13.98 -0.33
CA LEU A 327 5.23 -14.74 -0.29
C LEU A 327 5.75 -14.99 1.14
N ASN A 328 4.94 -14.76 2.15
CA ASN A 328 5.31 -14.67 3.56
C ASN A 328 6.29 -15.75 4.04
N ILE A 329 7.37 -15.29 4.68
CA ILE A 329 8.50 -16.07 5.21
C ILE A 329 8.08 -17.07 6.31
N THR A 330 6.98 -16.79 7.01
CA THR A 330 6.52 -17.59 8.18
C THR A 330 5.43 -18.62 7.85
N GLY A 331 4.98 -18.72 6.60
CA GLY A 331 3.95 -19.69 6.19
C GLY A 331 2.53 -19.38 6.71
N LYS A 332 2.31 -18.26 7.41
CA LYS A 332 0.99 -17.80 7.81
C LYS A 332 0.47 -16.82 6.78
N VAL A 333 -0.47 -17.24 5.95
CA VAL A 333 -1.20 -16.35 5.03
C VAL A 333 -2.02 -15.37 5.87
N ILE A 334 -1.57 -14.11 5.97
CA ILE A 334 -2.24 -13.08 6.76
C ILE A 334 -3.40 -12.42 6.01
N LYS A 335 -3.43 -12.48 4.68
CA LYS A 335 -4.53 -11.92 3.86
C LYS A 335 -4.92 -12.83 2.70
N SER A 336 -6.08 -13.44 2.83
CA SER A 336 -6.77 -14.17 1.75
C SER A 336 -7.69 -13.26 0.90
N HIS A 337 -7.67 -11.93 1.12
CA HIS A 337 -8.73 -11.04 0.64
C HIS A 337 -8.51 -10.47 -0.78
N HIS A 338 -7.31 -10.62 -1.35
CA HIS A 338 -7.00 -10.15 -2.72
C HIS A 338 -6.97 -11.26 -3.76
N ASN A 339 -6.99 -12.52 -3.34
CA ASN A 339 -7.23 -13.62 -4.27
C ASN A 339 -8.74 -13.70 -4.51
N VAL A 340 -9.16 -13.46 -5.75
CA VAL A 340 -10.42 -14.00 -6.28
C VAL A 340 -10.26 -15.52 -6.31
N GLY A 341 -10.11 -16.12 -5.13
CA GLY A 341 -10.03 -17.54 -4.88
C GLY A 341 -11.42 -18.15 -4.94
N GLY A 342 -12.07 -18.00 -6.07
CA GLY A 342 -13.44 -18.47 -6.27
C GLY A 342 -13.80 -18.59 -7.75
N LEU A 343 -12.82 -18.40 -8.65
CA LEU A 343 -13.05 -18.79 -10.04
C LEU A 343 -13.30 -20.29 -10.08
N PRO A 344 -14.35 -20.74 -10.76
CA PRO A 344 -14.54 -22.15 -10.98
C PRO A 344 -13.29 -22.72 -11.64
N GLU A 345 -12.73 -23.80 -11.09
CA GLU A 345 -11.63 -24.57 -11.71
C GLU A 345 -11.94 -24.92 -13.18
N GLU A 346 -13.23 -24.95 -13.52
CA GLU A 346 -13.76 -25.20 -14.86
C GLU A 346 -13.39 -24.14 -15.92
N MET A 347 -13.01 -22.90 -15.52
CA MET A 347 -12.71 -21.85 -16.52
C MET A 347 -11.29 -21.88 -17.04
N HIS A 348 -10.36 -22.58 -16.41
CA HIS A 348 -8.94 -22.71 -16.82
C HIS A 348 -8.28 -21.42 -17.29
N LEU A 349 -8.61 -20.27 -16.67
CA LEU A 349 -8.04 -18.97 -17.03
C LEU A 349 -6.64 -18.82 -16.47
N SER A 350 -5.70 -18.36 -17.30
CA SER A 350 -4.38 -17.95 -16.83
C SER A 350 -4.42 -16.59 -16.15
N LEU A 351 -3.61 -16.39 -15.12
CA LEU A 351 -3.57 -15.13 -14.38
C LEU A 351 -2.66 -14.10 -15.07
N CYS A 352 -3.13 -12.85 -15.18
CA CYS A 352 -2.38 -11.71 -15.66
C CYS A 352 -2.41 -10.57 -14.63
N GLU A 353 -1.25 -10.13 -14.16
CA GLU A 353 -1.09 -9.13 -13.10
C GLU A 353 -0.21 -7.97 -13.58
N PRO A 354 -0.77 -6.97 -14.29
CA PRO A 354 0.00 -5.89 -14.91
C PRO A 354 0.75 -5.01 -13.90
N LEU A 355 0.25 -4.90 -12.65
CA LEU A 355 0.73 -3.97 -11.64
C LEU A 355 1.58 -4.64 -10.54
N LYS A 356 1.86 -5.93 -10.65
CA LYS A 356 2.51 -6.74 -9.59
C LYS A 356 3.88 -6.24 -9.12
N TRP A 357 4.48 -5.29 -9.81
CA TRP A 357 5.77 -4.70 -9.48
C TRP A 357 5.68 -3.26 -8.96
N LEU A 358 4.47 -2.68 -8.88
CA LEU A 358 4.26 -1.30 -8.48
C LEU A 358 3.80 -1.17 -7.03
N PHE A 359 4.37 -0.21 -6.32
CA PHE A 359 3.78 0.32 -5.10
C PHE A 359 2.59 1.22 -5.43
N LYS A 360 1.74 1.51 -4.45
CA LYS A 360 0.49 2.27 -4.63
C LYS A 360 0.69 3.67 -5.23
N ASP A 361 1.73 4.36 -4.78
CA ASP A 361 2.11 5.68 -5.31
C ASP A 361 2.62 5.61 -6.75
N GLU A 362 3.35 4.53 -7.10
CA GLU A 362 3.79 4.26 -8.47
C GLU A 362 2.61 3.95 -9.39
N VAL A 363 1.59 3.21 -8.93
CA VAL A 363 0.35 3.00 -9.69
C VAL A 363 -0.30 4.32 -10.07
N ARG A 364 -0.37 5.28 -9.13
CA ARG A 364 -0.90 6.62 -9.40
C ARG A 364 -0.04 7.38 -10.41
N ARG A 365 1.30 7.32 -10.31
CA ARG A 365 2.20 7.94 -11.28
C ARG A 365 2.01 7.35 -12.69
N VAL A 366 1.91 6.02 -12.79
CA VAL A 366 1.62 5.31 -14.04
C VAL A 366 0.23 5.70 -14.59
N GLY A 367 -0.77 5.83 -13.73
CA GLY A 367 -2.11 6.29 -14.13
C GLY A 367 -2.08 7.68 -14.76
N ARG A 368 -1.35 8.64 -14.17
CA ARG A 368 -1.16 9.98 -14.75
C ARG A 368 -0.41 9.93 -16.07
N GLN A 369 0.64 9.10 -16.19
CA GLN A 369 1.39 8.88 -17.42
C GLN A 369 0.53 8.30 -18.54
N LEU A 370 -0.46 7.48 -18.20
CA LEU A 370 -1.45 6.93 -19.14
C LEU A 370 -2.55 7.93 -19.53
N GLY A 371 -2.56 9.14 -18.95
CA GLY A 371 -3.57 10.17 -19.20
C GLY A 371 -4.91 9.90 -18.51
N ILE A 372 -4.93 9.06 -17.48
CA ILE A 372 -6.15 8.82 -16.68
C ILE A 372 -6.48 10.11 -15.90
N PRO A 373 -7.74 10.59 -15.94
CA PRO A 373 -8.15 11.81 -15.25
C PRO A 373 -7.82 11.79 -13.75
N GLU A 374 -7.43 12.96 -13.20
CA GLU A 374 -6.98 13.06 -11.81
C GLU A 374 -8.07 12.66 -10.79
N HIS A 375 -9.36 12.89 -11.09
CA HIS A 375 -10.45 12.47 -10.20
C HIS A 375 -10.56 10.92 -10.05
N LEU A 376 -10.00 10.14 -10.99
CA LEU A 376 -9.88 8.69 -10.89
C LEU A 376 -8.57 8.27 -10.21
N VAL A 377 -7.45 8.89 -10.59
CA VAL A 377 -6.11 8.54 -10.05
C VAL A 377 -5.94 9.03 -8.62
N GLY A 378 -6.41 10.23 -8.30
CA GLY A 378 -6.36 10.88 -6.98
C GLY A 378 -7.45 10.42 -6.01
N ARG A 379 -8.27 9.45 -6.40
CA ARG A 379 -9.38 8.96 -5.59
C ARG A 379 -8.91 8.35 -4.27
N HIS A 380 -9.62 8.69 -3.17
CA HIS A 380 -9.39 8.04 -1.88
C HIS A 380 -9.62 6.52 -1.98
N PRO A 381 -8.89 5.70 -1.21
CA PRO A 381 -9.22 4.29 -1.06
C PRO A 381 -10.67 4.12 -0.63
N PHE A 382 -11.35 3.14 -1.21
CA PHE A 382 -12.71 2.78 -0.84
C PHE A 382 -12.77 1.26 -0.63
N PRO A 383 -13.37 0.79 0.46
CA PRO A 383 -13.35 -0.64 0.77
C PRO A 383 -14.15 -1.46 -0.24
N GLY A 384 -13.71 -2.68 -0.52
CA GLY A 384 -14.41 -3.59 -1.44
C GLY A 384 -15.88 -3.83 -1.08
N PRO A 385 -16.25 -4.01 0.21
CA PRO A 385 -17.65 -4.11 0.62
C PRO A 385 -18.44 -2.79 0.49
N GLY A 386 -17.83 -1.71 0.05
CA GLY A 386 -18.48 -0.41 -0.11
C GLY A 386 -18.96 0.18 1.21
N LEU A 387 -20.11 0.82 1.19
CA LEU A 387 -20.73 1.43 2.37
C LEU A 387 -21.25 0.41 3.39
N ALA A 388 -21.27 -0.88 3.06
CA ALA A 388 -21.73 -1.92 3.99
C ALA A 388 -20.95 -1.94 5.31
N VAL A 389 -19.63 -1.69 5.27
CA VAL A 389 -18.75 -1.63 6.46
C VAL A 389 -18.75 -0.26 7.15
N ARG A 390 -19.63 0.63 6.70
CA ARG A 390 -19.88 1.96 7.29
C ARG A 390 -21.32 2.11 7.79
N ILE A 391 -22.09 1.04 7.79
CA ILE A 391 -23.42 0.95 8.40
C ILE A 391 -23.32 -0.03 9.56
N LEU A 392 -23.25 0.47 10.80
CA LEU A 392 -23.21 -0.35 11.99
C LEU A 392 -24.58 -1.02 12.19
N GLY A 393 -24.61 -2.35 12.13
CA GLY A 393 -25.84 -3.15 12.21
C GLY A 393 -26.33 -3.67 10.86
N SER A 394 -27.61 -4.01 10.75
CA SER A 394 -28.21 -4.57 9.54
C SER A 394 -28.25 -3.56 8.39
N ILE A 395 -28.05 -4.02 7.16
CA ILE A 395 -28.03 -3.21 5.95
C ILE A 395 -29.42 -3.18 5.33
N THR A 396 -29.92 -1.98 5.00
CA THR A 396 -31.14 -1.80 4.22
C THR A 396 -30.92 -0.73 3.16
N ARG A 397 -31.75 -0.72 2.10
CA ARG A 397 -31.69 0.30 1.04
C ARG A 397 -31.84 1.72 1.60
N GLU A 398 -32.71 1.88 2.61
CA GLU A 398 -32.92 3.18 3.26
C GLU A 398 -31.67 3.64 3.99
N LYS A 399 -31.04 2.78 4.80
CA LYS A 399 -29.80 3.08 5.51
C LYS A 399 -28.65 3.42 4.54
N VAL A 400 -28.53 2.66 3.45
CA VAL A 400 -27.55 2.94 2.40
C VAL A 400 -27.80 4.31 1.78
N ARG A 401 -29.05 4.65 1.44
CA ARG A 401 -29.39 5.96 0.89
C ARG A 401 -29.05 7.09 1.86
N VAL A 402 -29.41 6.95 3.15
CA VAL A 402 -29.07 7.95 4.17
C VAL A 402 -27.55 8.15 4.25
N LEU A 403 -26.79 7.07 4.25
CA LEU A 403 -25.33 7.15 4.30
C LEU A 403 -24.74 7.74 3.01
N GLN A 404 -25.27 7.39 1.83
CA GLN A 404 -24.85 7.94 0.55
C GLN A 404 -25.02 9.48 0.52
N GLU A 405 -26.15 9.99 1.02
CA GLU A 405 -26.41 11.43 1.08
C GLU A 405 -25.43 12.13 2.05
N ALA A 406 -25.22 11.57 3.25
CA ALA A 406 -24.30 12.15 4.22
C ALA A 406 -22.84 12.11 3.75
N ASP A 407 -22.41 10.98 3.17
CA ASP A 407 -21.07 10.83 2.61
C ASP A 407 -20.80 11.78 1.45
N ASP A 408 -21.77 11.94 0.56
CA ASP A 408 -21.68 12.86 -0.58
C ASP A 408 -21.48 14.32 -0.12
N ILE A 409 -22.28 14.80 0.85
CA ILE A 409 -22.14 16.12 1.43
C ILE A 409 -20.73 16.32 2.00
N PHE A 410 -20.23 15.34 2.76
CA PHE A 410 -18.91 15.44 3.38
C PHE A 410 -17.79 15.46 2.34
N ILE A 411 -17.82 14.55 1.37
CA ILE A 411 -16.79 14.45 0.32
C ILE A 411 -16.78 15.68 -0.58
N GLN A 412 -17.94 16.22 -0.96
CA GLN A 412 -18.00 17.44 -1.76
C GLN A 412 -17.45 18.65 -1.00
N ALA A 413 -17.79 18.79 0.29
CA ALA A 413 -17.24 19.85 1.12
C ALA A 413 -15.70 19.80 1.21
N LEU A 414 -15.10 18.59 1.30
CA LEU A 414 -13.64 18.43 1.26
C LEU A 414 -13.03 18.80 -0.10
N ARG A 415 -13.73 18.55 -1.20
CA ARG A 415 -13.29 18.87 -2.57
C ARG A 415 -13.40 20.37 -2.90
N GLU A 416 -14.32 21.07 -2.28
CA GLU A 416 -14.54 22.50 -2.48
C GLU A 416 -13.69 23.35 -1.54
N TRP A 417 -13.16 22.78 -0.46
CA TRP A 417 -12.35 23.51 0.51
C TRP A 417 -10.90 23.64 0.05
N HIS A 418 -10.44 24.91 -0.05
CA HIS A 418 -9.04 25.23 -0.33
C HIS A 418 -8.29 25.53 0.97
N THR A 419 -7.11 24.95 1.10
CA THR A 419 -6.19 25.19 2.21
C THR A 419 -5.38 26.47 1.98
N ASP A 420 -4.72 27.00 3.01
CA ASP A 420 -3.96 28.26 2.95
C ASP A 420 -2.87 28.29 1.88
N ASP A 421 -2.33 27.14 1.49
CA ASP A 421 -1.35 26.98 0.41
C ASP A 421 -2.00 26.83 -0.99
N GLY A 422 -3.33 26.95 -1.07
CA GLY A 422 -4.09 26.91 -2.32
C GLY A 422 -4.42 25.52 -2.85
N ASP A 423 -4.04 24.46 -2.14
CA ASP A 423 -4.42 23.09 -2.53
C ASP A 423 -5.83 22.74 -2.04
N ILE A 424 -6.42 21.70 -2.63
CA ILE A 424 -7.73 21.18 -2.24
C ILE A 424 -7.55 20.26 -1.02
N LEU A 425 -8.33 20.47 0.04
CA LEU A 425 -8.23 19.71 1.28
C LEU A 425 -8.40 18.20 1.06
N TYR A 426 -9.25 17.79 0.11
CA TYR A 426 -9.42 16.40 -0.29
C TYR A 426 -8.09 15.73 -0.65
N ASN A 427 -7.18 16.42 -1.35
CA ASN A 427 -5.89 15.86 -1.78
C ASN A 427 -4.92 15.62 -0.61
N LYS A 428 -5.10 16.32 0.51
CA LYS A 428 -4.26 16.18 1.71
C LYS A 428 -4.72 15.08 2.66
N ILE A 429 -5.88 14.49 2.39
CA ILE A 429 -6.49 13.43 3.18
C ILE A 429 -6.27 12.09 2.47
N TRP A 430 -5.85 11.08 3.23
CA TRP A 430 -5.67 9.72 2.69
C TRP A 430 -7.01 9.07 2.38
N GLN A 431 -7.95 9.13 3.34
CA GLN A 431 -9.29 8.56 3.21
C GLN A 431 -10.28 9.35 4.06
N ALA A 432 -11.46 9.57 3.52
CA ALA A 432 -12.57 10.18 4.25
C ALA A 432 -13.88 9.48 3.93
N GLY A 433 -14.82 9.57 4.88
CA GLY A 433 -16.17 9.06 4.70
C GLY A 433 -17.07 9.29 5.91
N ALA A 434 -18.35 9.06 5.70
CA ALA A 434 -19.36 9.05 6.74
C ALA A 434 -19.65 7.61 7.18
N ILE A 435 -20.05 7.43 8.43
CA ILE A 435 -20.43 6.17 9.06
C ILE A 435 -21.82 6.36 9.70
N LEU A 436 -22.77 5.47 9.39
CA LEU A 436 -24.10 5.50 9.98
C LEU A 436 -24.16 4.63 11.22
N LEU A 437 -24.42 5.24 12.38
CA LEU A 437 -24.59 4.53 13.65
C LEU A 437 -26.05 4.06 13.78
N SER A 438 -26.46 3.10 12.92
CA SER A 438 -27.86 2.76 12.71
C SER A 438 -28.52 2.07 13.92
N GLU A 439 -27.74 1.53 14.85
CA GLU A 439 -28.22 0.90 16.08
C GLU A 439 -28.34 1.91 17.24
N VAL A 440 -27.95 3.17 17.03
CA VAL A 440 -28.02 4.23 18.04
C VAL A 440 -29.15 5.20 17.69
N ARG A 441 -29.97 5.56 18.69
CA ARG A 441 -30.99 6.60 18.56
C ARG A 441 -30.58 7.83 19.36
N SER A 442 -30.42 8.96 18.67
CA SER A 442 -30.10 10.25 19.24
C SER A 442 -31.36 11.08 19.42
N VAL A 443 -31.50 11.71 20.57
CA VAL A 443 -32.57 12.69 20.80
C VAL A 443 -32.22 13.99 20.12
N GLY A 444 -33.12 14.52 19.31
CA GLY A 444 -33.05 15.83 18.69
C GLY A 444 -34.31 16.65 18.96
N VAL A 445 -34.22 17.93 18.70
CA VAL A 445 -35.38 18.86 18.68
C VAL A 445 -35.38 19.48 17.30
N MET A 446 -36.41 19.19 16.50
CA MET A 446 -36.60 19.77 15.19
C MET A 446 -37.97 20.47 15.16
N GLY A 447 -37.95 21.79 15.02
CA GLY A 447 -39.14 22.59 15.35
C GLY A 447 -39.45 22.50 16.83
N ASP A 448 -40.69 22.31 17.18
CA ASP A 448 -41.16 22.22 18.57
C ASP A 448 -41.32 20.76 19.06
N GLU A 449 -40.87 19.78 18.25
CA GLU A 449 -41.06 18.36 18.55
C GLU A 449 -39.71 17.64 18.81
N ARG A 450 -39.76 16.64 19.68
CA ARG A 450 -38.61 15.72 19.90
C ARG A 450 -38.55 14.73 18.74
N THR A 451 -37.33 14.57 18.19
CA THR A 451 -37.03 13.54 17.20
C THR A 451 -36.09 12.48 17.76
N TYR A 452 -36.18 11.27 17.23
CA TYR A 452 -35.33 10.14 17.59
C TYR A 452 -34.76 9.52 16.30
N GLU A 453 -33.60 10.03 15.90
CA GLU A 453 -32.97 9.67 14.63
C GLU A 453 -31.54 9.15 14.86
N ASN A 454 -30.87 8.71 13.81
CA ASN A 454 -29.55 8.15 13.92
C ASN A 454 -28.46 9.23 13.89
N PRO A 455 -27.37 9.06 14.66
CA PRO A 455 -26.18 9.87 14.48
C PRO A 455 -25.36 9.35 13.30
N VAL A 456 -24.60 10.28 12.67
CA VAL A 456 -23.57 10.00 11.68
C VAL A 456 -22.22 10.40 12.25
N ALA A 457 -21.23 9.49 12.16
CA ALA A 457 -19.83 9.82 12.44
C ALA A 457 -19.12 10.16 11.13
N LEU A 458 -18.35 11.25 11.13
CA LEU A 458 -17.44 11.59 10.05
C LEU A 458 -16.05 11.12 10.45
N ARG A 459 -15.33 10.53 9.52
CA ARG A 459 -13.94 10.12 9.69
C ARG A 459 -13.12 10.59 8.49
N ALA A 460 -12.01 11.27 8.77
CA ALA A 460 -10.99 11.60 7.80
C ALA A 460 -9.62 11.33 8.43
N VAL A 461 -8.73 10.67 7.69
CA VAL A 461 -7.41 10.28 8.17
C VAL A 461 -6.32 10.70 7.20
N THR A 462 -5.16 11.02 7.76
CA THR A 462 -3.90 11.19 7.04
C THR A 462 -3.04 9.95 7.25
N SER A 463 -2.38 9.49 6.20
CA SER A 463 -1.48 8.34 6.24
C SER A 463 -0.55 8.38 5.02
N THR A 464 0.58 7.71 5.12
CA THR A 464 1.49 7.47 3.98
C THR A 464 1.37 6.06 3.42
N ASP A 465 1.05 5.07 4.27
CA ASP A 465 1.13 3.65 3.94
C ASP A 465 -0.09 2.83 4.40
N ALA A 466 -1.07 3.45 5.02
CA ALA A 466 -2.23 2.83 5.66
C ALA A 466 -1.91 1.89 6.85
N MET A 467 -0.65 1.65 7.18
CA MET A 467 -0.25 0.86 8.37
C MET A 467 -0.47 1.66 9.64
N THR A 468 -0.07 2.93 9.61
CA THR A 468 -0.35 3.93 10.63
C THR A 468 -1.17 5.06 10.03
N ALA A 469 -2.09 5.62 10.81
CA ALA A 469 -2.88 6.76 10.38
C ALA A 469 -3.22 7.67 11.58
N ASP A 470 -3.24 8.95 11.32
CA ASP A 470 -3.75 9.92 12.29
C ASP A 470 -5.04 10.56 11.76
N TRP A 471 -5.88 11.07 12.65
CA TRP A 471 -7.08 11.77 12.23
C TRP A 471 -6.71 13.12 11.58
N ALA A 472 -7.44 13.50 10.54
CA ALA A 472 -7.18 14.75 9.84
C ALA A 472 -7.75 15.94 10.64
N HIS A 473 -6.92 16.97 10.86
CA HIS A 473 -7.34 18.21 11.51
C HIS A 473 -8.14 19.06 10.53
N LEU A 474 -9.46 18.89 10.52
CA LEU A 474 -10.35 19.65 9.65
C LEU A 474 -10.63 21.04 10.21
N PRO A 475 -10.79 22.07 9.35
CA PRO A 475 -11.20 23.40 9.77
C PRO A 475 -12.56 23.37 10.49
N TYR A 476 -12.68 24.08 11.61
CA TYR A 476 -13.93 24.12 12.39
C TYR A 476 -15.12 24.63 11.58
N GLN A 477 -14.91 25.64 10.70
CA GLN A 477 -15.95 26.16 9.82
C GLN A 477 -16.46 25.11 8.84
N LEU A 478 -15.56 24.29 8.28
CA LEU A 478 -15.94 23.18 7.41
C LEU A 478 -16.79 22.15 8.16
N MET A 479 -16.35 21.76 9.37
CA MET A 479 -17.11 20.81 10.19
C MET A 479 -18.49 21.34 10.58
N ALA A 480 -18.59 22.60 10.93
CA ALA A 480 -19.87 23.26 11.26
C ALA A 480 -20.82 23.29 10.04
N GLN A 481 -20.30 23.63 8.86
CA GLN A 481 -21.08 23.63 7.62
C GLN A 481 -21.57 22.23 7.27
N VAL A 482 -20.66 21.24 7.25
CA VAL A 482 -20.98 19.83 6.93
C VAL A 482 -22.04 19.29 7.89
N SER A 483 -21.88 19.52 9.20
CA SER A 483 -22.86 19.13 10.21
C SER A 483 -24.23 19.74 9.95
N THR A 484 -24.28 21.04 9.67
CA THR A 484 -25.54 21.75 9.36
C THR A 484 -26.18 21.20 8.09
N ASP A 485 -25.39 20.98 7.05
CA ASP A 485 -25.88 20.47 5.77
C ASP A 485 -26.42 19.06 5.88
N ILE A 486 -25.73 18.17 6.60
CA ILE A 486 -26.19 16.78 6.82
C ILE A 486 -27.52 16.79 7.59
N ILE A 487 -27.60 17.50 8.71
CA ILE A 487 -28.81 17.53 9.54
C ILE A 487 -30.00 18.11 8.76
N ASN A 488 -29.79 19.14 7.96
CA ASN A 488 -30.88 19.79 7.21
C ASN A 488 -31.32 19.05 5.95
N LYS A 489 -30.40 18.34 5.29
CA LYS A 489 -30.65 17.74 3.95
C LYS A 489 -30.88 16.24 4.01
N VAL A 490 -30.38 15.54 5.05
CA VAL A 490 -30.43 14.09 5.16
C VAL A 490 -31.49 13.68 6.19
N LYS A 491 -32.64 13.20 5.70
CA LYS A 491 -33.71 12.69 6.59
C LYS A 491 -33.22 11.43 7.33
N GLY A 492 -33.49 11.36 8.63
CA GLY A 492 -33.11 10.26 9.50
C GLY A 492 -31.80 10.49 10.26
N VAL A 493 -31.23 11.70 10.15
CA VAL A 493 -30.00 12.10 10.88
C VAL A 493 -30.26 13.40 11.65
N ASN A 494 -30.03 13.37 12.96
CA ASN A 494 -30.16 14.56 13.81
C ASN A 494 -28.87 14.88 14.61
N ARG A 495 -27.78 14.16 14.36
CA ARG A 495 -26.50 14.39 15.05
C ARG A 495 -25.32 13.98 14.17
N VAL A 496 -24.27 14.82 14.17
CA VAL A 496 -23.00 14.56 13.51
C VAL A 496 -21.89 14.56 14.55
N CYS A 497 -21.02 13.54 14.51
CA CYS A 497 -19.82 13.41 15.33
C CYS A 497 -18.57 13.35 14.44
N TYR A 498 -17.40 13.64 14.97
CA TYR A 498 -16.12 13.45 14.26
C TYR A 498 -15.23 12.49 15.04
N ASP A 499 -14.73 11.46 14.37
CA ASP A 499 -13.85 10.45 14.97
C ASP A 499 -12.40 10.93 14.94
N ILE A 500 -11.82 11.14 16.13
CA ILE A 500 -10.46 11.64 16.36
C ILE A 500 -9.48 10.53 16.79
N SER A 501 -9.78 9.27 16.48
CA SER A 501 -8.95 8.14 16.88
C SER A 501 -7.83 7.91 15.87
N SER A 502 -6.60 7.67 16.34
CA SER A 502 -5.45 7.26 15.53
C SER A 502 -5.41 5.74 15.28
N LYS A 503 -4.67 5.31 14.27
CA LYS A 503 -4.34 3.90 14.03
C LYS A 503 -2.84 3.68 14.23
N PRO A 504 -2.40 2.77 15.15
CA PRO A 504 -3.23 2.11 16.17
C PRO A 504 -3.71 3.08 17.25
N PRO A 505 -4.65 2.72 18.17
CA PRO A 505 -5.26 1.41 18.33
C PRO A 505 -6.49 1.15 17.45
N SER A 506 -7.13 2.18 16.89
CA SER A 506 -8.29 1.97 16.02
C SER A 506 -7.88 1.55 14.60
N THR A 507 -8.86 1.16 13.80
CA THR A 507 -8.70 0.92 12.35
C THR A 507 -9.13 2.16 11.56
N ILE A 508 -8.88 2.19 10.25
CA ILE A 508 -9.35 3.28 9.39
C ILE A 508 -10.86 3.15 9.19
N GLU A 509 -11.35 1.97 8.77
CA GLU A 509 -12.78 1.66 8.71
C GLU A 509 -13.29 1.23 10.09
N TRP A 510 -14.58 1.39 10.35
CA TRP A 510 -15.21 1.06 11.63
C TRP A 510 -15.63 -0.42 11.73
N GLU A 511 -15.96 -1.07 10.59
CA GLU A 511 -16.25 -2.50 10.49
C GLU A 511 -15.32 -3.21 9.48
#